data_92c029d97f1f8e58c6863d03e03609ef
#
_entry.id   92c029d97f1f8e58c6863d03e03609ef
#
_cell.length_a   1.000
_cell.length_b   1.000
_cell.length_c   1.000
_cell.angle_alpha   90.00
_cell.angle_beta   90.00
_cell.angle_gamma   90.00
#
_symmetry.space_group_name_H-M   'P 1'
#
loop_
_entity.id
_entity.type
_entity.pdbx_description
1 polymer ?
#
loop_
_entity_poly.entity_id
_entity_poly.type
_entity_poly.pdbx_seq_one_letter_code
_entity_poly.pdbx_strand_id
1 'polypeptide(L)'
;MKFTIKRSIFVDHLNNVQRAISSRTTIPILTGIKIAVLDSGIILTGSDSTISIEIYISKEDESNQLSIAETGSIVLPSRFLGDIVKKLPEDQLTLEVQDNLQTVIRSGESVFNLNGTAGSEYPTLPEIDADSTYVLPGHLFKRVVNHTIISVSNQQIRPLFTGVHFILADEQLKAVSTDSHRLSQRIVPLTMPEESQGKALEINIPGQTLTELTRLVDDNEDIEMMVTDNQVLFKIDNVYLYSRLLEGNYPDTDRLLSLDYNTKIKVDAQELVHAVERALILSHQGKNNVVKLSLSQEEAILSGHSSEIGYVKEKLSLLSFEGDDLEISFNPDYLREALRSFGGQDVVIRFVNPTHSFILTPSEDEDEFNMVQLITPIRTPGN
;
A
#
# COMPACT_ATOMS: atom_id res chain seq x y z
N MET A 1 -6.96 16.72 -32.53
CA MET A 1 -7.36 16.67 -31.11
C MET A 1 -7.02 18.01 -30.46
N LYS A 2 -8.02 18.65 -29.81
CA LYS A 2 -7.78 19.96 -29.18
C LYS A 2 -8.76 20.17 -28.00
N PHE A 3 -8.22 20.58 -26.85
CA PHE A 3 -9.01 20.92 -25.65
C PHE A 3 -8.34 22.01 -24.83
N THR A 4 -9.14 22.69 -24.00
CA THR A 4 -8.69 23.63 -22.98
C THR A 4 -9.24 23.19 -21.62
N ILE A 5 -8.44 23.23 -20.56
CA ILE A 5 -8.80 22.76 -19.23
C ILE A 5 -8.15 23.62 -18.16
N LYS A 6 -8.76 23.64 -16.96
CA LYS A 6 -8.15 24.22 -15.76
C LYS A 6 -6.88 23.49 -15.40
N ARG A 7 -5.76 24.24 -15.28
CA ARG A 7 -4.41 23.68 -15.07
C ARG A 7 -4.31 22.86 -13.77
N SER A 8 -4.87 23.35 -12.65
CA SER A 8 -4.79 22.64 -11.37
C SER A 8 -5.44 21.26 -11.43
N ILE A 9 -6.64 21.16 -12.01
CA ILE A 9 -7.36 19.89 -12.19
C ILE A 9 -6.55 18.91 -13.06
N PHE A 10 -6.01 19.41 -14.18
CA PHE A 10 -5.22 18.56 -15.06
C PHE A 10 -3.92 18.06 -14.39
N VAL A 11 -3.27 18.91 -13.57
CA VAL A 11 -2.09 18.55 -12.77
C VAL A 11 -2.42 17.44 -11.77
N ASP A 12 -3.55 17.56 -11.04
CA ASP A 12 -3.94 16.60 -10.01
C ASP A 12 -4.22 15.23 -10.63
N HIS A 13 -4.98 15.17 -11.72
CA HIS A 13 -5.25 13.94 -12.43
C HIS A 13 -4.00 13.32 -13.09
N LEU A 14 -3.11 14.15 -13.67
CA LEU A 14 -1.82 13.67 -14.17
C LEU A 14 -0.97 13.04 -13.08
N ASN A 15 -0.89 13.68 -11.90
CA ASN A 15 -0.14 13.12 -10.75
C ASN A 15 -0.68 11.75 -10.32
N ASN A 16 -2.00 11.57 -10.33
CA ASN A 16 -2.62 10.32 -9.98
C ASN A 16 -2.34 9.23 -11.03
N VAL A 17 -2.50 9.52 -12.31
CA VAL A 17 -2.20 8.57 -13.39
C VAL A 17 -0.71 8.20 -13.46
N GLN A 18 0.19 9.14 -13.16
CA GLN A 18 1.64 8.90 -13.14
C GLN A 18 2.07 7.85 -12.12
N ARG A 19 1.27 7.55 -11.10
CA ARG A 19 1.53 6.50 -10.09
C ARG A 19 1.60 5.10 -10.68
N ALA A 20 0.90 4.86 -11.79
CA ALA A 20 0.95 3.59 -12.52
C ALA A 20 2.08 3.53 -13.55
N ILE A 21 2.95 4.54 -13.66
CA ILE A 21 3.99 4.57 -14.68
C ILE A 21 5.35 4.26 -14.08
N SER A 22 5.99 3.21 -14.58
CA SER A 22 7.34 2.81 -14.19
C SER A 22 8.38 3.36 -15.16
N SER A 23 9.45 3.96 -14.64
CA SER A 23 10.62 4.32 -15.45
C SER A 23 11.47 3.12 -15.89
N ARG A 24 11.18 1.92 -15.36
CA ARG A 24 11.91 0.67 -15.63
C ARG A 24 11.14 -0.31 -16.51
N THR A 25 10.11 0.16 -17.22
CA THR A 25 9.33 -0.70 -18.13
C THR A 25 10.16 -1.12 -19.34
N THR A 26 9.93 -2.35 -19.81
CA THR A 26 10.51 -2.89 -21.06
C THR A 26 9.70 -2.51 -22.28
N ILE A 27 8.52 -1.91 -22.11
CA ILE A 27 7.59 -1.48 -23.15
C ILE A 27 7.64 0.05 -23.24
N PRO A 28 8.37 0.64 -24.20
CA PRO A 28 8.66 2.08 -24.21
C PRO A 28 7.42 2.98 -24.16
N ILE A 29 6.32 2.62 -24.82
CA ILE A 29 5.11 3.43 -24.85
C ILE A 29 4.46 3.59 -23.45
N LEU A 30 4.67 2.65 -22.53
CA LEU A 30 4.18 2.71 -21.16
C LEU A 30 4.92 3.73 -20.27
N THR A 31 5.98 4.36 -20.78
CA THR A 31 6.59 5.54 -20.11
C THR A 31 5.79 6.81 -20.34
N GLY A 32 4.79 6.75 -21.21
CA GLY A 32 3.88 7.83 -21.54
C GLY A 32 2.51 7.73 -20.88
N ILE A 33 1.80 8.84 -20.87
CA ILE A 33 0.37 8.92 -20.53
C ILE A 33 -0.43 8.96 -21.81
N LYS A 34 -1.40 8.07 -21.95
CA LYS A 34 -2.41 8.17 -23.00
C LYS A 34 -3.45 9.20 -22.59
N ILE A 35 -3.73 10.14 -23.48
CA ILE A 35 -4.80 11.12 -23.36
C ILE A 35 -5.79 10.82 -24.48
N ALA A 36 -7.02 10.46 -24.14
CA ALA A 36 -8.10 10.25 -25.10
C ALA A 36 -9.20 11.30 -24.85
N VAL A 37 -9.49 12.09 -25.85
CA VAL A 37 -10.49 13.18 -25.81
C VAL A 37 -11.73 12.72 -26.55
N LEU A 38 -12.83 12.62 -25.83
CA LEU A 38 -14.18 12.28 -26.30
C LEU A 38 -15.05 13.55 -26.28
N ASP A 39 -16.24 13.50 -26.87
CA ASP A 39 -17.19 14.62 -26.80
C ASP A 39 -17.66 14.92 -25.37
N SER A 40 -17.69 13.89 -24.50
CA SER A 40 -18.15 13.96 -23.10
C SER A 40 -17.06 14.27 -22.08
N GLY A 41 -15.77 14.14 -22.43
CA GLY A 41 -14.68 14.33 -21.49
C GLY A 41 -13.32 13.86 -21.98
N ILE A 42 -12.40 13.77 -21.03
CA ILE A 42 -11.02 13.28 -21.26
C ILE A 42 -10.76 12.04 -20.42
N ILE A 43 -10.16 11.02 -21.01
CA ILE A 43 -9.64 9.86 -20.33
C ILE A 43 -8.11 9.95 -20.31
N LEU A 44 -7.54 9.90 -19.11
CA LEU A 44 -6.10 9.79 -18.88
C LEU A 44 -5.78 8.36 -18.47
N THR A 45 -4.84 7.70 -19.13
CA THR A 45 -4.44 6.31 -18.80
C THR A 45 -2.93 6.21 -18.62
N GLY A 46 -2.51 5.61 -17.52
CA GLY A 46 -1.12 5.21 -17.24
C GLY A 46 -1.04 3.75 -16.87
N SER A 47 0.04 3.07 -17.25
CA SER A 47 0.22 1.63 -16.96
C SER A 47 1.69 1.24 -16.90
N ASP A 48 2.02 0.21 -16.09
CA ASP A 48 3.31 -0.48 -16.12
C ASP A 48 3.18 -1.97 -16.48
N SER A 49 2.04 -2.40 -16.99
CA SER A 49 1.63 -3.78 -17.31
C SER A 49 1.16 -4.61 -16.11
N THR A 50 1.41 -4.19 -14.87
CA THR A 50 0.95 -4.85 -13.65
C THR A 50 -0.22 -4.09 -13.03
N ILE A 51 -0.06 -2.78 -12.96
CA ILE A 51 -1.05 -1.83 -12.48
C ILE A 51 -1.37 -0.84 -13.61
N SER A 52 -2.63 -0.47 -13.73
CA SER A 52 -3.06 0.59 -14.64
C SER A 52 -4.02 1.52 -13.91
N ILE A 53 -3.88 2.82 -14.13
CA ILE A 53 -4.79 3.82 -13.60
C ILE A 53 -5.41 4.56 -14.78
N GLU A 54 -6.74 4.64 -14.77
CA GLU A 54 -7.52 5.42 -15.72
C GLU A 54 -8.38 6.42 -14.95
N ILE A 55 -8.41 7.66 -15.44
CA ILE A 55 -9.18 8.74 -14.83
C ILE A 55 -10.04 9.41 -15.90
N TYR A 56 -11.33 9.51 -15.63
CA TYR A 56 -12.26 10.22 -16.49
C TYR A 56 -12.52 11.63 -15.96
N ILE A 57 -12.26 12.63 -16.80
CA ILE A 57 -12.49 14.06 -16.51
C ILE A 57 -13.72 14.49 -17.31
N SER A 58 -14.85 14.66 -16.64
CA SER A 58 -16.12 15.01 -17.26
C SER A 58 -16.14 16.46 -17.75
N LYS A 59 -16.70 16.66 -18.94
CA LYS A 59 -17.02 18.00 -19.47
C LYS A 59 -18.21 18.64 -18.77
N GLU A 60 -19.10 17.83 -18.18
CA GLU A 60 -20.30 18.31 -17.49
C GLU A 60 -19.98 18.92 -16.12
N ASP A 61 -18.84 18.56 -15.55
CA ASP A 61 -18.36 19.16 -14.30
C ASP A 61 -17.73 20.53 -14.60
N GLU A 62 -18.47 21.59 -14.24
CA GLU A 62 -18.05 22.98 -14.44
C GLU A 62 -16.74 23.34 -13.73
N SER A 63 -16.36 22.63 -12.66
CA SER A 63 -15.12 22.85 -11.92
C SER A 63 -13.87 22.57 -12.77
N ASN A 64 -13.98 21.67 -13.74
CA ASN A 64 -12.92 21.29 -14.68
C ASN A 64 -12.62 22.41 -15.70
N GLN A 65 -13.57 23.30 -15.96
CA GLN A 65 -13.51 24.32 -17.01
C GLN A 65 -13.04 23.71 -18.35
N LEU A 66 -13.56 22.52 -18.66
CA LEU A 66 -13.16 21.74 -19.82
C LEU A 66 -13.93 22.16 -21.08
N SER A 67 -13.20 22.59 -22.09
CA SER A 67 -13.72 22.87 -23.44
C SER A 67 -13.03 21.97 -24.45
N ILE A 68 -13.82 21.20 -25.20
CA ILE A 68 -13.34 20.27 -26.23
C ILE A 68 -13.69 20.84 -27.62
N ALA A 69 -12.66 21.10 -28.40
CA ALA A 69 -12.80 21.58 -29.78
C ALA A 69 -12.70 20.43 -30.80
N GLU A 70 -11.82 19.44 -30.54
CA GLU A 70 -11.60 18.30 -31.42
C GLU A 70 -11.28 17.04 -30.58
N THR A 71 -11.92 15.93 -30.89
CA THR A 71 -11.68 14.61 -30.28
C THR A 71 -10.41 13.97 -30.85
N GLY A 72 -9.95 12.89 -30.23
CA GLY A 72 -8.79 12.11 -30.67
C GLY A 72 -7.98 11.54 -29.52
N SER A 73 -6.82 10.95 -29.81
CA SER A 73 -5.96 10.39 -28.78
C SER A 73 -4.48 10.51 -29.10
N ILE A 74 -3.67 10.67 -28.05
CA ILE A 74 -2.21 10.81 -28.12
C ILE A 74 -1.58 10.16 -26.89
N VAL A 75 -0.34 9.68 -27.02
CA VAL A 75 0.52 9.30 -25.88
C VAL A 75 1.64 10.31 -25.79
N LEU A 76 1.78 10.93 -24.63
CA LEU A 76 2.83 11.90 -24.35
C LEU A 76 3.78 11.41 -23.27
N PRO A 77 5.10 11.72 -23.35
CA PRO A 77 6.07 11.36 -22.33
C PRO A 77 5.66 11.91 -20.96
N SER A 78 5.35 10.99 -20.02
CA SER A 78 4.74 11.29 -18.72
C SER A 78 5.52 12.35 -17.93
N ARG A 79 6.83 12.16 -17.80
CA ARG A 79 7.70 13.05 -17.03
C ARG A 79 7.68 14.47 -17.57
N PHE A 80 7.89 14.63 -18.88
CA PHE A 80 7.95 15.97 -19.49
C PHE A 80 6.59 16.66 -19.46
N LEU A 81 5.51 15.94 -19.77
CA LEU A 81 4.15 16.49 -19.67
C LEU A 81 3.87 17.01 -18.26
N GLY A 82 4.13 16.21 -17.23
CA GLY A 82 3.91 16.59 -15.83
C GLY A 82 4.77 17.79 -15.41
N ASP A 83 6.06 17.79 -15.77
CA ASP A 83 6.98 18.89 -15.43
C ASP A 83 6.58 20.21 -16.10
N ILE A 84 6.12 20.17 -17.36
CA ILE A 84 5.65 21.34 -18.10
C ILE A 84 4.38 21.89 -17.47
N VAL A 85 3.34 21.06 -17.35
CA VAL A 85 2.00 21.50 -16.89
C VAL A 85 2.04 22.09 -15.48
N LYS A 86 2.86 21.54 -14.58
CA LYS A 86 3.08 22.09 -13.22
C LYS A 86 3.66 23.51 -13.23
N LYS A 87 4.43 23.88 -14.25
CA LYS A 87 5.16 25.16 -14.34
C LYS A 87 4.51 26.18 -15.26
N LEU A 88 3.37 25.87 -15.88
CA LEU A 88 2.65 26.82 -16.71
C LEU A 88 2.18 28.02 -15.91
N PRO A 89 2.20 29.25 -16.49
CA PRO A 89 1.94 30.49 -15.74
C PRO A 89 0.46 30.76 -15.44
N GLU A 90 -0.46 30.35 -16.34
CA GLU A 90 -1.87 30.71 -16.25
C GLU A 90 -2.72 29.58 -15.63
N ASP A 91 -3.95 29.92 -15.21
CA ASP A 91 -4.90 28.97 -14.61
C ASP A 91 -5.49 27.98 -15.63
N GLN A 92 -5.38 28.29 -16.90
CA GLN A 92 -5.83 27.42 -18.00
C GLN A 92 -4.67 27.02 -18.90
N LEU A 93 -4.79 25.85 -19.48
CA LEU A 93 -3.92 25.40 -20.57
C LEU A 93 -4.76 24.89 -21.75
N THR A 94 -4.21 25.04 -22.94
CA THR A 94 -4.74 24.44 -24.19
C THR A 94 -3.73 23.43 -24.71
N LEU A 95 -4.20 22.21 -25.01
CA LEU A 95 -3.42 21.16 -25.63
C LEU A 95 -3.98 20.88 -27.04
N GLU A 96 -3.12 20.92 -28.04
CA GLU A 96 -3.47 20.73 -29.46
C GLU A 96 -2.49 19.76 -30.10
N VAL A 97 -3.00 18.67 -30.67
CA VAL A 97 -2.21 17.69 -31.42
C VAL A 97 -2.31 18.00 -32.92
N GLN A 98 -1.17 18.13 -33.57
CA GLN A 98 -1.03 18.36 -35.00
C GLN A 98 -0.97 17.02 -35.78
N ASP A 99 -1.12 17.08 -37.10
CA ASP A 99 -1.16 15.91 -37.98
C ASP A 99 0.09 15.02 -37.90
N ASN A 100 1.23 15.58 -37.52
CA ASN A 100 2.51 14.86 -37.32
C ASN A 100 2.71 14.31 -35.91
N LEU A 101 1.65 14.22 -35.08
CA LEU A 101 1.67 13.81 -33.65
C LEU A 101 2.47 14.77 -32.74
N GLN A 102 2.90 15.93 -33.25
CA GLN A 102 3.46 16.97 -32.41
C GLN A 102 2.34 17.63 -31.60
N THR A 103 2.53 17.71 -30.29
CA THR A 103 1.56 18.28 -29.35
C THR A 103 2.03 19.65 -28.91
N VAL A 104 1.22 20.65 -29.12
CA VAL A 104 1.44 22.05 -28.69
C VAL A 104 0.67 22.29 -27.41
N ILE A 105 1.37 22.70 -26.35
CA ILE A 105 0.79 23.07 -25.05
C ILE A 105 0.96 24.57 -24.86
N ARG A 106 -0.14 25.29 -24.65
CA ARG A 106 -0.16 26.76 -24.50
C ARG A 106 -0.76 27.15 -23.16
N SER A 107 -0.17 28.17 -22.54
CA SER A 107 -0.72 28.86 -21.37
C SER A 107 -0.19 30.30 -21.33
N GLY A 108 -1.06 31.27 -21.52
CA GLY A 108 -0.66 32.65 -21.79
C GLY A 108 0.31 32.75 -22.99
N GLU A 109 1.42 33.42 -22.81
CA GLU A 109 2.48 33.53 -23.81
C GLU A 109 3.42 32.33 -23.89
N SER A 110 3.28 31.37 -22.96
CA SER A 110 4.13 30.18 -22.92
C SER A 110 3.65 29.13 -23.91
N VAL A 111 4.56 28.62 -24.73
CA VAL A 111 4.30 27.58 -25.73
C VAL A 111 5.34 26.49 -25.64
N PHE A 112 4.89 25.24 -25.46
CA PHE A 112 5.73 24.05 -25.47
C PHE A 112 5.31 23.12 -26.59
N ASN A 113 6.28 22.43 -27.20
CA ASN A 113 6.03 21.40 -28.20
C ASN A 113 6.60 20.08 -27.69
N LEU A 114 5.77 19.03 -27.64
CA LEU A 114 6.16 17.67 -27.29
C LEU A 114 5.88 16.73 -28.47
N ASN A 115 6.81 15.84 -28.76
CA ASN A 115 6.57 14.75 -29.70
C ASN A 115 5.74 13.67 -28.99
N GLY A 116 4.65 13.26 -29.60
CA GLY A 116 3.78 12.19 -29.11
C GLY A 116 3.88 10.93 -29.96
N THR A 117 3.19 9.90 -29.51
CA THR A 117 2.96 8.63 -30.22
C THR A 117 1.46 8.43 -30.38
N ALA A 118 1.04 7.74 -31.45
CA ALA A 118 -0.37 7.53 -31.71
C ALA A 118 -1.06 6.82 -30.54
N GLY A 119 -2.21 7.31 -30.06
CA GLY A 119 -2.96 6.72 -28.96
C GLY A 119 -3.43 5.28 -29.21
N SER A 120 -3.57 4.88 -30.49
CA SER A 120 -3.90 3.52 -30.92
C SER A 120 -2.81 2.48 -30.65
N GLU A 121 -1.57 2.93 -30.45
CA GLU A 121 -0.45 2.03 -30.11
C GLU A 121 -0.38 1.70 -28.61
N TYR A 122 -1.12 2.43 -27.77
CA TYR A 122 -1.16 2.17 -26.33
C TYR A 122 -2.00 0.92 -26.06
N PRO A 123 -1.53 -0.01 -25.20
CA PRO A 123 -2.29 -1.21 -24.87
C PRO A 123 -3.70 -0.90 -24.36
N THR A 124 -4.66 -1.67 -24.81
CA THR A 124 -6.05 -1.57 -24.32
C THR A 124 -6.13 -2.16 -22.93
N LEU A 125 -6.79 -1.48 -22.01
CA LEU A 125 -7.08 -2.04 -20.71
C LEU A 125 -8.13 -3.15 -20.82
N PRO A 126 -8.07 -4.19 -19.96
CA PRO A 126 -9.06 -5.25 -19.99
C PRO A 126 -10.43 -4.71 -19.54
N GLU A 127 -11.47 -5.21 -20.18
CA GLU A 127 -12.82 -5.07 -19.64
C GLU A 127 -12.98 -6.08 -18.49
N ILE A 128 -13.39 -5.60 -17.32
CA ILE A 128 -13.69 -6.45 -16.16
C ILE A 128 -15.19 -6.59 -16.07
N ASP A 129 -15.67 -7.76 -16.46
CA ASP A 129 -17.06 -8.20 -16.27
C ASP A 129 -17.07 -9.13 -15.06
N ALA A 130 -17.48 -8.61 -13.91
CA ALA A 130 -17.49 -9.33 -12.65
C ALA A 130 -18.94 -9.57 -12.19
N ASP A 131 -19.19 -10.78 -11.70
CA ASP A 131 -20.50 -11.18 -11.19
C ASP A 131 -20.88 -10.45 -9.89
N SER A 132 -19.90 -9.92 -9.16
CA SER A 132 -20.12 -9.28 -7.85
C SER A 132 -19.24 -8.05 -7.67
N THR A 133 -19.80 -7.02 -7.03
CA THR A 133 -19.10 -5.82 -6.60
C THR A 133 -19.08 -5.77 -5.09
N TYR A 134 -17.88 -5.70 -4.51
CA TYR A 134 -17.67 -5.52 -3.07
C TYR A 134 -17.43 -4.03 -2.78
N VAL A 135 -18.12 -3.50 -1.78
CA VAL A 135 -17.97 -2.10 -1.37
C VAL A 135 -17.17 -2.03 -0.08
N LEU A 136 -16.06 -1.31 -0.13
CA LEU A 136 -15.10 -1.14 0.98
C LEU A 136 -15.05 0.35 1.37
N PRO A 137 -15.48 0.73 2.57
CA PRO A 137 -15.28 2.11 3.04
C PRO A 137 -13.80 2.49 3.06
N GLY A 138 -13.44 3.65 2.50
CA GLY A 138 -12.05 4.07 2.31
C GLY A 138 -11.24 4.09 3.59
N HIS A 139 -11.82 4.57 4.70
CA HIS A 139 -11.15 4.58 5.99
C HIS A 139 -10.84 3.17 6.53
N LEU A 140 -11.75 2.18 6.33
CA LEU A 140 -11.50 0.79 6.71
C LEU A 140 -10.43 0.16 5.83
N PHE A 141 -10.52 0.38 4.52
CA PHE A 141 -9.53 -0.10 3.57
C PHE A 141 -8.12 0.41 3.91
N LYS A 142 -7.96 1.72 4.15
CA LYS A 142 -6.67 2.31 4.55
C LYS A 142 -6.13 1.68 5.83
N ARG A 143 -6.99 1.47 6.84
CA ARG A 143 -6.59 0.80 8.09
C ARG A 143 -6.10 -0.62 7.82
N VAL A 144 -6.83 -1.41 7.03
CA VAL A 144 -6.44 -2.78 6.66
C VAL A 144 -5.09 -2.79 5.95
N VAL A 145 -4.91 -1.94 4.94
CA VAL A 145 -3.66 -1.89 4.17
C VAL A 145 -2.49 -1.41 5.05
N ASN A 146 -2.65 -0.32 5.80
CA ASN A 146 -1.57 0.21 6.63
C ASN A 146 -1.09 -0.79 7.70
N HIS A 147 -1.99 -1.65 8.22
CA HIS A 147 -1.63 -2.68 9.18
C HIS A 147 -0.93 -3.89 8.56
N THR A 148 -1.21 -4.19 7.30
CA THR A 148 -0.72 -5.42 6.66
C THR A 148 0.45 -5.18 5.71
N ILE A 149 0.52 -4.03 5.04
CA ILE A 149 1.54 -3.76 4.03
C ILE A 149 2.99 -3.83 4.58
N ILE A 150 3.17 -3.61 5.87
CA ILE A 150 4.49 -3.63 6.52
C ILE A 150 5.15 -5.00 6.49
N SER A 151 4.38 -6.08 6.44
CA SER A 151 4.90 -7.46 6.41
C SER A 151 5.01 -8.06 5.01
N VAL A 152 4.76 -7.27 3.97
CA VAL A 152 4.94 -7.70 2.59
C VAL A 152 6.43 -7.82 2.25
N SER A 153 6.79 -8.88 1.52
CA SER A 153 8.16 -9.11 1.06
C SER A 153 8.53 -8.19 -0.11
N ASN A 154 9.76 -7.66 -0.07
CA ASN A 154 10.35 -6.95 -1.21
C ASN A 154 11.10 -7.89 -2.18
N GLN A 155 11.15 -9.20 -1.90
CA GLN A 155 11.90 -10.18 -2.67
C GLN A 155 11.01 -10.91 -3.67
N GLN A 156 11.35 -10.83 -4.96
CA GLN A 156 10.61 -11.47 -6.05
C GLN A 156 10.79 -13.00 -6.13
N ILE A 157 11.65 -13.59 -5.28
CA ILE A 157 11.88 -15.06 -5.24
C ILE A 157 10.59 -15.82 -4.85
N ARG A 158 9.76 -15.21 -4.03
CA ARG A 158 8.43 -15.70 -3.65
C ARG A 158 7.40 -14.64 -3.97
N PRO A 159 6.93 -14.55 -5.23
CA PRO A 159 6.04 -13.47 -5.68
C PRO A 159 4.78 -13.34 -4.82
N LEU A 160 4.22 -14.46 -4.36
CA LEU A 160 3.02 -14.49 -3.53
C LEU A 160 3.15 -13.64 -2.25
N PHE A 161 4.35 -13.61 -1.63
CA PHE A 161 4.61 -12.82 -0.43
C PHE A 161 4.86 -11.33 -0.71
N THR A 162 4.91 -10.91 -1.99
CA THR A 162 4.97 -9.49 -2.34
C THR A 162 3.61 -8.81 -2.32
N GLY A 163 2.56 -9.52 -1.93
CA GLY A 163 1.20 -9.01 -1.79
C GLY A 163 0.58 -9.29 -0.44
N VAL A 164 -0.64 -8.85 -0.30
CA VAL A 164 -1.51 -9.11 0.84
C VAL A 164 -2.60 -10.09 0.40
N HIS A 165 -2.81 -11.12 1.17
CA HIS A 165 -3.88 -12.10 1.00
C HIS A 165 -5.17 -11.58 1.62
N PHE A 166 -6.21 -11.43 0.80
CA PHE A 166 -7.55 -11.02 1.20
C PHE A 166 -8.49 -12.22 1.19
N ILE A 167 -9.20 -12.42 2.28
CA ILE A 167 -10.27 -13.41 2.42
C ILE A 167 -11.54 -12.65 2.76
N LEU A 168 -12.52 -12.70 1.87
CA LEU A 168 -13.84 -12.10 2.05
C LEU A 168 -14.83 -13.22 2.26
N ALA A 169 -15.29 -13.38 3.48
CA ALA A 169 -16.22 -14.43 3.89
C ALA A 169 -16.93 -14.04 5.20
N ASP A 170 -18.09 -14.61 5.47
CA ASP A 170 -18.80 -14.49 6.75
C ASP A 170 -18.97 -13.03 7.24
N GLU A 171 -19.29 -12.12 6.32
CA GLU A 171 -19.42 -10.68 6.58
C GLU A 171 -18.15 -10.03 7.15
N GLN A 172 -16.99 -10.56 6.79
CA GLN A 172 -15.70 -10.06 7.21
C GLN A 172 -14.72 -9.99 6.03
N LEU A 173 -13.80 -9.04 6.12
CA LEU A 173 -12.55 -9.01 5.35
C LEU A 173 -11.41 -9.34 6.30
N LYS A 174 -10.73 -10.47 6.04
CA LYS A 174 -9.46 -10.82 6.67
C LYS A 174 -8.34 -10.55 5.68
N ALA A 175 -7.35 -9.76 6.08
CA ALA A 175 -6.17 -9.46 5.28
C ALA A 175 -4.92 -9.95 6.01
N VAL A 176 -4.05 -10.66 5.31
CA VAL A 176 -2.83 -11.26 5.86
C VAL A 176 -1.65 -11.01 4.93
N SER A 177 -0.49 -10.71 5.50
CA SER A 177 0.78 -10.62 4.78
C SER A 177 1.92 -11.22 5.59
N THR A 178 2.95 -11.74 4.92
CA THR A 178 4.18 -12.23 5.54
C THR A 178 5.37 -12.17 4.60
N ASP A 179 6.56 -11.93 5.15
CA ASP A 179 7.85 -12.07 4.47
C ASP A 179 8.65 -13.30 4.93
N SER A 180 8.03 -14.21 5.68
CA SER A 180 8.59 -15.38 6.37
C SER A 180 9.32 -15.09 7.70
N HIS A 181 9.52 -13.83 8.05
CA HIS A 181 10.15 -13.40 9.31
C HIS A 181 9.19 -12.66 10.23
N ARG A 182 8.11 -12.15 9.68
CA ARG A 182 7.02 -11.47 10.36
C ARG A 182 5.71 -11.73 9.64
N LEU A 183 4.61 -11.51 10.32
CA LEU A 183 3.26 -11.62 9.76
C LEU A 183 2.40 -10.50 10.33
N SER A 184 1.57 -9.94 9.49
CA SER A 184 0.53 -8.99 9.86
C SER A 184 -0.84 -9.53 9.49
N GLN A 185 -1.80 -9.46 10.41
CA GLN A 185 -3.19 -9.80 10.16
C GLN A 185 -4.12 -8.68 10.62
N ARG A 186 -5.13 -8.39 9.81
CA ARG A 186 -6.25 -7.53 10.18
C ARG A 186 -7.56 -8.14 9.73
N ILE A 187 -8.55 -8.16 10.63
CA ILE A 187 -9.93 -8.56 10.35
C ILE A 187 -10.82 -7.34 10.58
N VAL A 188 -11.73 -7.07 9.66
CA VAL A 188 -12.71 -5.99 9.76
C VAL A 188 -14.07 -6.47 9.27
N PRO A 189 -15.19 -5.95 9.82
CA PRO A 189 -16.51 -6.26 9.29
C PRO A 189 -16.64 -5.71 7.85
N LEU A 190 -17.32 -6.49 7.00
CA LEU A 190 -17.59 -6.14 5.61
C LEU A 190 -18.99 -6.61 5.23
N THR A 191 -19.81 -5.73 4.66
CA THR A 191 -21.09 -6.13 4.08
C THR A 191 -20.85 -6.87 2.77
N MET A 192 -21.26 -8.12 2.70
CA MET A 192 -21.11 -8.97 1.51
C MET A 192 -22.26 -8.72 0.52
N PRO A 193 -21.98 -8.66 -0.81
CA PRO A 193 -23.03 -8.65 -1.83
C PRO A 193 -23.94 -9.88 -1.73
N GLU A 194 -25.24 -9.73 -2.04
CA GLU A 194 -26.21 -10.83 -1.95
C GLU A 194 -25.78 -12.05 -2.79
N GLU A 195 -25.22 -11.84 -3.97
CA GLU A 195 -24.74 -12.88 -4.89
C GLU A 195 -23.53 -13.65 -4.36
N SER A 196 -22.82 -13.06 -3.40
CA SER A 196 -21.60 -13.62 -2.77
C SER A 196 -21.85 -14.19 -1.38
N GLN A 197 -23.06 -14.14 -0.85
CA GLN A 197 -23.38 -14.71 0.45
C GLN A 197 -23.13 -16.22 0.48
N GLY A 198 -22.41 -16.66 1.52
CA GLY A 198 -22.03 -18.07 1.71
C GLY A 198 -20.91 -18.56 0.77
N LYS A 199 -20.28 -17.68 0.00
CA LYS A 199 -19.08 -17.98 -0.81
C LYS A 199 -17.90 -17.23 -0.23
N ALA A 200 -16.77 -17.91 -0.07
CA ALA A 200 -15.52 -17.25 0.25
C ALA A 200 -14.84 -16.80 -1.06
N LEU A 201 -14.32 -15.57 -1.06
CA LEU A 201 -13.42 -15.07 -2.09
C LEU A 201 -12.03 -14.91 -1.49
N GLU A 202 -11.05 -15.61 -2.07
CA GLU A 202 -9.63 -15.51 -1.67
C GLU A 202 -8.81 -14.95 -2.82
N ILE A 203 -8.12 -13.83 -2.60
CA ILE A 203 -7.30 -13.16 -3.61
C ILE A 203 -5.99 -12.65 -3.02
N ASN A 204 -4.96 -12.60 -3.85
CA ASN A 204 -3.65 -12.07 -3.47
C ASN A 204 -3.39 -10.79 -4.26
N ILE A 205 -3.46 -9.65 -3.60
CA ILE A 205 -3.31 -8.34 -4.23
C ILE A 205 -1.87 -7.85 -4.04
N PRO A 206 -1.15 -7.44 -5.11
CA PRO A 206 0.19 -6.89 -4.97
C PRO A 206 0.26 -5.72 -3.99
N GLY A 207 1.28 -5.70 -3.13
CA GLY A 207 1.45 -4.63 -2.14
C GLY A 207 1.63 -3.25 -2.77
N GLN A 208 2.25 -3.19 -3.95
CA GLN A 208 2.36 -1.94 -4.71
C GLN A 208 0.97 -1.40 -5.09
N THR A 209 0.08 -2.25 -5.58
CA THR A 209 -1.31 -1.88 -5.93
C THR A 209 -2.04 -1.28 -4.74
N LEU A 210 -1.98 -1.97 -3.59
CA LEU A 210 -2.62 -1.50 -2.37
C LEU A 210 -2.05 -0.17 -1.88
N THR A 211 -0.71 -0.01 -1.98
CA THR A 211 -0.04 1.24 -1.62
C THR A 211 -0.47 2.40 -2.52
N GLU A 212 -0.60 2.20 -3.82
CA GLU A 212 -1.05 3.27 -4.72
C GLU A 212 -2.55 3.56 -4.52
N LEU A 213 -3.36 2.53 -4.26
CA LEU A 213 -4.79 2.71 -3.99
C LEU A 213 -5.04 3.55 -2.71
N THR A 214 -4.26 3.33 -1.62
CA THR A 214 -4.39 4.16 -0.40
C THR A 214 -4.07 5.64 -0.61
N ARG A 215 -3.33 5.98 -1.66
CA ARG A 215 -3.00 7.36 -2.02
C ARG A 215 -4.05 8.02 -2.92
N LEU A 216 -4.93 7.22 -3.54
CA LEU A 216 -5.98 7.67 -4.46
C LEU A 216 -7.32 7.85 -3.77
N VAL A 217 -7.58 7.11 -2.70
CA VAL A 217 -8.86 7.13 -1.98
C VAL A 217 -8.83 8.11 -0.81
N ASP A 218 -9.92 8.84 -0.61
CA ASP A 218 -10.16 9.61 0.61
C ASP A 218 -10.90 8.77 1.67
N ASP A 219 -10.79 9.18 2.95
CA ASP A 219 -11.36 8.41 4.07
C ASP A 219 -12.90 8.31 4.02
N ASN A 220 -13.54 9.28 3.39
CA ASN A 220 -15.01 9.38 3.27
C ASN A 220 -15.55 8.79 1.97
N GLU A 221 -14.69 8.25 1.11
CA GLU A 221 -15.08 7.62 -0.16
C GLU A 221 -15.24 6.11 0.01
N ASP A 222 -16.11 5.53 -0.78
CA ASP A 222 -16.26 4.10 -0.91
C ASP A 222 -15.46 3.59 -2.12
N ILE A 223 -14.88 2.41 -1.98
CA ILE A 223 -14.15 1.71 -3.04
C ILE A 223 -15.04 0.58 -3.52
N GLU A 224 -15.43 0.61 -4.79
CA GLU A 224 -16.06 -0.52 -5.45
C GLU A 224 -14.94 -1.46 -5.96
N MET A 225 -14.92 -2.70 -5.46
CA MET A 225 -13.95 -3.72 -5.87
C MET A 225 -14.64 -4.81 -6.68
N MET A 226 -14.17 -5.03 -7.90
CA MET A 226 -14.63 -6.07 -8.83
C MET A 226 -13.49 -7.03 -9.11
N VAL A 227 -13.74 -8.33 -9.01
CA VAL A 227 -12.71 -9.37 -9.09
C VAL A 227 -13.04 -10.37 -10.17
N THR A 228 -12.05 -10.73 -10.97
CA THR A 228 -12.05 -11.86 -11.88
C THR A 228 -10.97 -12.87 -11.47
N ASP A 229 -10.80 -13.97 -12.18
CA ASP A 229 -9.84 -15.03 -11.85
C ASP A 229 -8.39 -14.52 -11.66
N ASN A 230 -7.97 -13.51 -12.43
CA ASN A 230 -6.58 -13.06 -12.45
C ASN A 230 -6.40 -11.54 -12.31
N GLN A 231 -7.49 -10.79 -12.12
CA GLN A 231 -7.45 -9.33 -12.06
C GLN A 231 -8.44 -8.79 -11.04
N VAL A 232 -8.14 -7.61 -10.54
CA VAL A 232 -9.02 -6.80 -9.71
C VAL A 232 -9.11 -5.39 -10.27
N LEU A 233 -10.32 -4.85 -10.29
CA LEU A 233 -10.61 -3.44 -10.57
C LEU A 233 -11.09 -2.77 -9.28
N PHE A 234 -10.48 -1.67 -8.93
CA PHE A 234 -10.97 -0.75 -7.91
C PHE A 234 -11.49 0.51 -8.59
N LYS A 235 -12.72 0.86 -8.30
CA LYS A 235 -13.35 2.10 -8.78
C LYS A 235 -13.61 3.02 -7.58
N ILE A 236 -13.18 4.26 -7.72
CA ILE A 236 -13.36 5.34 -6.75
C ILE A 236 -13.81 6.56 -7.54
N ASP A 237 -15.10 6.92 -7.46
CA ASP A 237 -15.68 8.00 -8.25
C ASP A 237 -15.31 7.89 -9.74
N ASN A 238 -14.45 8.78 -10.23
CA ASN A 238 -13.99 8.84 -11.62
C ASN A 238 -12.62 8.16 -11.87
N VAL A 239 -12.05 7.48 -10.85
CA VAL A 239 -10.75 6.80 -10.91
C VAL A 239 -10.95 5.30 -10.98
N TYR A 240 -10.30 4.66 -11.94
CA TYR A 240 -10.30 3.21 -12.14
C TYR A 240 -8.88 2.69 -12.02
N LEU A 241 -8.62 1.83 -11.04
CA LEU A 241 -7.33 1.18 -10.83
C LEU A 241 -7.45 -0.31 -11.13
N TYR A 242 -6.77 -0.76 -12.15
CA TYR A 242 -6.69 -2.17 -12.55
C TYR A 242 -5.40 -2.77 -12.02
N SER A 243 -5.46 -3.99 -11.51
CA SER A 243 -4.29 -4.75 -11.08
C SER A 243 -4.40 -6.21 -11.44
N ARG A 244 -3.26 -6.82 -11.79
CA ARG A 244 -3.15 -8.28 -11.83
C ARG A 244 -3.08 -8.81 -10.40
N LEU A 245 -3.72 -9.97 -10.17
CA LEU A 245 -3.58 -10.71 -8.92
C LEU A 245 -2.30 -11.56 -8.94
N LEU A 246 -1.76 -11.85 -7.76
CA LEU A 246 -0.67 -12.78 -7.61
C LEU A 246 -1.24 -14.21 -7.58
N GLU A 247 -0.73 -15.06 -8.44
CA GLU A 247 -1.19 -16.46 -8.56
C GLU A 247 -0.60 -17.33 -7.44
N GLY A 248 -1.40 -18.27 -6.94
CA GLY A 248 -0.99 -19.29 -6.00
C GLY A 248 -1.83 -19.32 -4.72
N ASN A 249 -1.70 -20.43 -3.98
CA ASN A 249 -2.37 -20.62 -2.70
C ASN A 249 -1.53 -20.00 -1.59
N TYR A 250 -2.12 -19.07 -0.86
CA TYR A 250 -1.46 -18.49 0.31
C TYR A 250 -1.38 -19.55 1.43
N PRO A 251 -0.26 -19.63 2.17
CA PRO A 251 -0.14 -20.63 3.24
C PRO A 251 -1.12 -20.33 4.38
N ASP A 252 -1.62 -21.41 5.02
CA ASP A 252 -2.43 -21.29 6.24
C ASP A 252 -1.59 -20.66 7.37
N THR A 253 -2.00 -19.48 7.79
CA THR A 253 -1.31 -18.67 8.81
C THR A 253 -1.97 -18.74 10.20
N ASP A 254 -3.19 -19.28 10.31
CA ASP A 254 -3.93 -19.27 11.58
C ASP A 254 -3.26 -20.11 12.67
N ARG A 255 -2.60 -21.19 12.26
CA ARG A 255 -1.81 -22.05 13.17
C ARG A 255 -0.62 -21.33 13.82
N LEU A 256 -0.14 -20.24 13.22
CA LEU A 256 0.97 -19.47 13.76
C LEU A 256 0.52 -18.54 14.90
N LEU A 257 -0.77 -18.26 14.98
CA LEU A 257 -1.37 -17.34 15.95
C LEU A 257 -2.00 -18.06 17.17
N SER A 258 -2.26 -19.37 17.05
CA SER A 258 -2.92 -20.17 18.07
C SER A 258 -1.88 -20.85 18.97
N LEU A 259 -1.25 -20.10 19.88
CA LEU A 259 -0.19 -20.59 20.77
C LEU A 259 -0.55 -20.32 22.24
N ASP A 260 -0.09 -21.20 23.14
CA ASP A 260 -0.13 -20.97 24.59
C ASP A 260 1.05 -20.07 24.97
N TYR A 261 0.76 -18.89 25.47
CA TYR A 261 1.76 -17.88 25.83
C TYR A 261 2.11 -17.97 27.32
N ASN A 262 3.41 -18.02 27.63
CA ASN A 262 3.92 -18.15 29.01
C ASN A 262 4.25 -16.80 29.64
N THR A 263 4.55 -15.78 28.82
CA THR A 263 4.90 -14.44 29.28
C THR A 263 4.11 -13.39 28.50
N LYS A 264 3.57 -12.41 29.20
CA LYS A 264 2.77 -11.32 28.66
C LYS A 264 3.22 -10.00 29.26
N ILE A 265 3.42 -9.00 28.43
CA ILE A 265 3.69 -7.63 28.86
C ILE A 265 2.71 -6.66 28.20
N LYS A 266 2.33 -5.61 28.93
CA LYS A 266 1.62 -4.46 28.39
C LYS A 266 2.55 -3.26 28.39
N VAL A 267 2.59 -2.53 27.28
CA VAL A 267 3.49 -1.39 27.07
C VAL A 267 2.77 -0.24 26.38
N ASP A 268 3.21 0.97 26.64
CA ASP A 268 2.91 2.11 25.77
C ASP A 268 3.68 1.94 24.47
N ALA A 269 2.96 1.88 23.33
CA ALA A 269 3.57 1.65 22.03
C ALA A 269 4.55 2.77 21.65
N GLN A 270 4.25 4.01 22.00
CA GLN A 270 5.04 5.17 21.62
C GLN A 270 6.37 5.25 22.40
N GLU A 271 6.32 4.96 23.71
CA GLU A 271 7.53 4.86 24.54
C GLU A 271 8.45 3.74 24.06
N LEU A 272 7.85 2.57 23.73
CA LEU A 272 8.64 1.45 23.22
C LEU A 272 9.22 1.72 21.84
N VAL A 273 8.49 2.39 20.93
CA VAL A 273 9.04 2.85 19.63
C VAL A 273 10.29 3.71 19.85
N HIS A 274 10.23 4.69 20.74
CA HIS A 274 11.38 5.56 21.00
C HIS A 274 12.59 4.78 21.56
N ALA A 275 12.35 3.81 22.45
CA ALA A 275 13.45 2.96 22.98
C ALA A 275 14.06 2.09 21.87
N VAL A 276 13.22 1.49 21.02
CA VAL A 276 13.67 0.71 19.85
C VAL A 276 14.45 1.57 18.86
N GLU A 277 14.01 2.79 18.59
CA GLU A 277 14.71 3.73 17.68
C GLU A 277 16.10 4.10 18.22
N ARG A 278 16.26 4.31 19.54
CA ARG A 278 17.58 4.53 20.14
C ARG A 278 18.46 3.28 20.01
N ALA A 279 17.91 2.09 20.22
CA ALA A 279 18.63 0.83 20.06
C ALA A 279 19.08 0.57 18.61
N LEU A 280 18.25 0.97 17.63
CA LEU A 280 18.53 0.87 16.19
C LEU A 280 19.78 1.63 15.76
N ILE A 281 20.13 2.73 16.40
CA ILE A 281 21.33 3.53 16.07
C ILE A 281 22.61 2.67 16.10
N LEU A 282 22.70 1.74 17.03
CA LEU A 282 23.85 0.85 17.15
C LEU A 282 23.65 -0.50 16.47
N SER A 283 22.45 -1.06 16.49
CA SER A 283 22.19 -2.38 15.89
C SER A 283 22.32 -2.39 14.37
N HIS A 284 21.96 -1.30 13.68
CA HIS A 284 22.14 -1.15 12.23
C HIS A 284 23.62 -1.17 11.79
N GLN A 285 24.54 -0.81 12.66
CA GLN A 285 25.97 -0.88 12.39
C GLN A 285 26.53 -2.29 12.63
N GLY A 286 25.74 -3.19 13.22
CA GLY A 286 26.06 -4.59 13.39
C GLY A 286 25.73 -5.43 12.15
N LYS A 287 26.41 -6.58 12.00
CA LYS A 287 26.21 -7.46 10.84
C LYS A 287 24.79 -8.00 10.68
N ASN A 288 24.00 -8.08 11.75
CA ASN A 288 22.74 -8.81 11.78
C ASN A 288 21.52 -7.98 12.19
N ASN A 289 21.68 -6.68 12.51
CA ASN A 289 20.59 -5.80 13.02
C ASN A 289 19.70 -6.50 14.06
N VAL A 290 20.29 -6.86 15.21
CA VAL A 290 19.64 -7.63 16.27
C VAL A 290 19.67 -6.85 17.58
N VAL A 291 18.54 -6.87 18.30
CA VAL A 291 18.44 -6.45 19.70
C VAL A 291 17.99 -7.61 20.56
N LYS A 292 18.30 -7.55 21.85
CA LYS A 292 17.86 -8.51 22.88
C LYS A 292 16.94 -7.81 23.87
N LEU A 293 15.78 -8.40 24.10
CA LEU A 293 14.84 -8.03 25.14
C LEU A 293 14.98 -9.02 26.30
N SER A 294 15.30 -8.52 27.48
CA SER A 294 15.37 -9.29 28.74
C SER A 294 14.22 -8.81 29.63
N LEU A 295 13.37 -9.73 30.02
CA LEU A 295 12.18 -9.51 30.83
C LEU A 295 12.28 -10.29 32.12
N SER A 296 12.02 -9.62 33.23
CA SER A 296 11.87 -10.23 34.56
C SER A 296 10.84 -9.46 35.38
N GLN A 297 10.47 -9.99 36.54
CA GLN A 297 9.57 -9.31 37.48
C GLN A 297 10.15 -7.96 37.98
N GLU A 298 11.47 -7.83 38.01
CA GLU A 298 12.13 -6.65 38.56
C GLU A 298 12.39 -5.56 37.48
N GLU A 299 12.69 -5.98 36.24
CA GLU A 299 13.05 -5.04 35.17
C GLU A 299 12.84 -5.63 33.77
N ALA A 300 12.63 -4.71 32.85
CA ALA A 300 12.60 -4.99 31.39
C ALA A 300 13.70 -4.16 30.72
N ILE A 301 14.56 -4.82 29.95
CA ILE A 301 15.74 -4.21 29.34
C ILE A 301 15.78 -4.56 27.86
N LEU A 302 15.87 -3.54 27.02
CA LEU A 302 16.22 -3.67 25.60
C LEU A 302 17.69 -3.35 25.42
N SER A 303 18.46 -4.25 24.80
CA SER A 303 19.88 -4.07 24.57
C SER A 303 20.26 -4.36 23.13
N GLY A 304 21.20 -3.60 22.60
CA GLY A 304 21.81 -3.77 21.27
C GLY A 304 23.33 -3.68 21.38
N HIS A 305 24.03 -4.39 20.51
CA HIS A 305 25.48 -4.44 20.50
C HIS A 305 26.04 -4.35 19.07
N SER A 306 27.03 -3.50 18.91
CA SER A 306 27.90 -3.45 17.73
C SER A 306 29.34 -3.69 18.18
N SER A 307 30.01 -4.68 17.60
CA SER A 307 31.41 -5.01 17.92
C SER A 307 32.41 -3.86 17.63
N GLU A 308 32.03 -2.93 16.73
CA GLU A 308 32.91 -1.85 16.28
C GLU A 308 32.65 -0.53 17.01
N ILE A 309 31.39 -0.29 17.45
CA ILE A 309 30.99 1.03 17.96
C ILE A 309 30.68 1.00 19.46
N GLY A 310 30.03 -0.07 19.97
CA GLY A 310 29.68 -0.15 21.37
C GLY A 310 28.33 -0.85 21.63
N TYR A 311 27.73 -0.56 22.77
CA TYR A 311 26.45 -1.16 23.17
C TYR A 311 25.44 -0.11 23.64
N VAL A 312 24.17 -0.45 23.57
CA VAL A 312 23.06 0.28 24.15
C VAL A 312 22.30 -0.61 25.12
N LYS A 313 21.85 -0.03 26.21
CA LYS A 313 21.00 -0.67 27.23
C LYS A 313 19.92 0.32 27.63
N GLU A 314 18.67 0.00 27.32
CA GLU A 314 17.49 0.81 27.61
C GLU A 314 16.63 0.09 28.65
N LYS A 315 16.31 0.73 29.74
CA LYS A 315 15.32 0.23 30.67
C LYS A 315 13.93 0.64 30.18
N LEU A 316 13.04 -0.34 30.04
CA LEU A 316 11.68 -0.13 29.55
C LEU A 316 10.72 0.03 30.73
N SER A 317 9.74 0.92 30.58
CA SER A 317 8.61 1.03 31.47
C SER A 317 7.50 0.08 31.00
N LEU A 318 7.16 -0.91 31.81
CA LEU A 318 6.04 -1.82 31.54
C LEU A 318 4.81 -1.33 32.30
N LEU A 319 3.64 -1.38 31.66
CA LEU A 319 2.34 -1.15 32.30
C LEU A 319 1.90 -2.39 33.09
N SER A 320 2.23 -3.59 32.59
CA SER A 320 2.10 -4.84 33.33
C SER A 320 3.11 -5.89 32.85
N PHE A 321 3.40 -6.85 33.72
CA PHE A 321 4.20 -8.04 33.44
C PHE A 321 3.53 -9.24 34.10
N GLU A 322 3.33 -10.30 33.34
CA GLU A 322 2.75 -11.58 33.79
C GLU A 322 3.55 -12.74 33.21
N GLY A 323 3.86 -13.75 33.99
CA GLY A 323 4.49 -15.01 33.57
C GLY A 323 5.96 -15.12 33.92
N ASP A 324 6.71 -15.86 33.10
CA ASP A 324 8.09 -16.27 33.37
C ASP A 324 9.11 -15.25 32.85
N ASP A 325 10.30 -15.26 33.47
CA ASP A 325 11.43 -14.50 32.96
C ASP A 325 11.82 -14.96 31.53
N LEU A 326 12.18 -14.03 30.68
CA LEU A 326 12.43 -14.31 29.27
C LEU A 326 13.59 -13.47 28.72
N GLU A 327 14.46 -14.11 27.93
CA GLU A 327 15.40 -13.40 27.05
C GLU A 327 15.14 -13.78 25.59
N ILE A 328 14.89 -12.81 24.73
CA ILE A 328 14.58 -13.04 23.30
C ILE A 328 15.30 -12.02 22.42
N SER A 329 15.82 -12.50 21.29
CA SER A 329 16.50 -11.64 20.32
C SER A 329 15.71 -11.58 19.00
N PHE A 330 15.61 -10.39 18.40
CA PHE A 330 14.85 -10.16 17.18
C PHE A 330 15.36 -8.95 16.39
N ASN A 331 14.83 -8.78 15.19
CA ASN A 331 15.11 -7.59 14.37
C ASN A 331 14.29 -6.39 14.88
N PRO A 332 14.95 -5.32 15.33
CA PRO A 332 14.26 -4.15 15.89
C PRO A 332 13.45 -3.35 14.86
N ASP A 333 13.78 -3.42 13.57
CA ASP A 333 12.97 -2.76 12.53
C ASP A 333 11.56 -3.36 12.48
N TYR A 334 11.46 -4.69 12.59
CA TYR A 334 10.15 -5.36 12.57
C TYR A 334 9.30 -4.94 13.77
N LEU A 335 9.91 -4.85 14.97
CA LEU A 335 9.19 -4.39 16.15
C LEU A 335 8.75 -2.93 16.02
N ARG A 336 9.63 -2.04 15.50
CA ARG A 336 9.32 -0.62 15.28
C ARG A 336 8.15 -0.44 14.32
N GLU A 337 8.17 -1.13 13.19
CA GLU A 337 7.12 -1.05 12.17
C GLU A 337 5.79 -1.61 12.70
N ALA A 338 5.84 -2.75 13.41
CA ALA A 338 4.68 -3.31 14.08
C ALA A 338 4.07 -2.32 15.09
N LEU A 339 4.86 -1.77 16.01
CA LEU A 339 4.39 -0.82 17.03
C LEU A 339 3.76 0.44 16.39
N ARG A 340 4.38 0.97 15.35
CA ARG A 340 3.84 2.15 14.63
C ARG A 340 2.47 1.89 14.01
N SER A 341 2.19 0.65 13.59
CA SER A 341 0.90 0.28 13.00
C SER A 341 -0.26 0.36 13.99
N PHE A 342 0.01 0.34 15.30
CA PHE A 342 -1.01 0.49 16.35
C PHE A 342 -1.43 1.95 16.62
N GLY A 343 -0.80 2.94 15.97
CA GLY A 343 -1.24 4.34 16.05
C GLY A 343 -1.11 5.00 17.43
N GLY A 344 -0.22 4.48 18.30
CA GLY A 344 0.04 5.02 19.63
C GLY A 344 -0.85 4.45 20.76
N GLN A 345 -1.63 3.42 20.48
CA GLN A 345 -2.39 2.68 21.50
C GLN A 345 -1.46 1.80 22.35
N ASP A 346 -1.88 1.50 23.60
CA ASP A 346 -1.22 0.48 24.40
C ASP A 346 -1.24 -0.87 23.68
N VAL A 347 -0.14 -1.60 23.76
CA VAL A 347 0.05 -2.88 23.08
C VAL A 347 0.35 -3.98 24.11
N VAL A 348 -0.26 -5.13 23.89
CA VAL A 348 0.06 -6.36 24.62
C VAL A 348 0.98 -7.22 23.75
N ILE A 349 2.13 -7.59 24.29
CA ILE A 349 3.08 -8.49 23.65
C ILE A 349 3.08 -9.82 24.41
N ARG A 350 2.92 -10.93 23.65
CA ARG A 350 2.83 -12.27 24.19
C ARG A 350 3.93 -13.15 23.65
N PHE A 351 4.58 -13.87 24.54
CA PHE A 351 5.71 -14.75 24.26
C PHE A 351 5.43 -16.18 24.73
N VAL A 352 5.87 -17.16 23.94
CA VAL A 352 5.89 -18.58 24.32
C VAL A 352 7.22 -18.92 25.01
N ASN A 353 8.34 -18.66 24.33
CA ASN A 353 9.70 -18.89 24.81
C ASN A 353 10.72 -18.18 23.89
N PRO A 354 12.02 -18.21 24.15
CA PRO A 354 13.04 -17.51 23.37
C PRO A 354 13.15 -17.87 21.88
N THR A 355 12.65 -19.03 21.48
CA THR A 355 12.85 -19.60 20.13
C THR A 355 11.57 -19.60 19.27
N HIS A 356 10.42 -19.29 19.85
CA HIS A 356 9.14 -19.19 19.15
C HIS A 356 8.80 -17.74 18.82
N SER A 357 8.04 -17.57 17.76
CA SER A 357 7.50 -16.25 17.38
C SER A 357 6.66 -15.68 18.53
N PHE A 358 6.67 -14.36 18.64
CA PHE A 358 5.84 -13.61 19.58
C PHE A 358 4.85 -12.72 18.82
N ILE A 359 3.76 -12.38 19.48
CA ILE A 359 2.71 -11.56 18.88
C ILE A 359 2.51 -10.26 19.64
N LEU A 360 2.05 -9.25 18.89
CA LEU A 360 1.59 -7.98 19.41
C LEU A 360 0.12 -7.80 19.02
N THR A 361 -0.70 -7.35 19.97
CA THR A 361 -2.12 -7.04 19.79
C THR A 361 -2.47 -5.73 20.49
N PRO A 362 -3.56 -5.05 20.11
CA PRO A 362 -4.06 -3.93 20.89
C PRO A 362 -4.43 -4.37 22.31
N SER A 363 -4.39 -3.45 23.28
CA SER A 363 -4.72 -3.78 24.68
C SER A 363 -6.21 -3.65 25.02
N GLU A 364 -6.99 -2.96 24.19
CA GLU A 364 -8.36 -2.52 24.48
C GLU A 364 -9.43 -3.05 23.52
N ASP A 365 -9.09 -3.89 22.54
CA ASP A 365 -10.08 -4.48 21.62
C ASP A 365 -10.83 -5.63 22.28
N GLU A 366 -12.18 -5.59 22.19
CA GLU A 366 -13.05 -6.71 22.55
C GLU A 366 -12.69 -7.98 21.75
N ASP A 367 -12.14 -7.81 20.53
CA ASP A 367 -11.58 -8.84 19.69
C ASP A 367 -10.05 -8.69 19.57
N GLU A 368 -9.35 -9.11 20.61
CA GLU A 368 -7.90 -9.01 20.80
C GLU A 368 -7.06 -9.48 19.59
N PHE A 369 -7.60 -10.41 18.79
CA PHE A 369 -6.93 -10.98 17.61
C PHE A 369 -7.38 -10.39 16.27
N ASN A 370 -8.26 -9.39 16.25
CA ASN A 370 -8.64 -8.72 14.99
C ASN A 370 -7.49 -7.93 14.35
N MET A 371 -6.49 -7.55 15.16
CA MET A 371 -5.25 -6.97 14.70
C MET A 371 -4.08 -7.68 15.36
N VAL A 372 -3.27 -8.37 14.59
CA VAL A 372 -2.11 -9.11 15.09
C VAL A 372 -0.87 -8.78 14.25
N GLN A 373 0.23 -8.52 14.95
CA GLN A 373 1.56 -8.47 14.37
C GLN A 373 2.38 -9.61 14.99
N LEU A 374 2.96 -10.49 14.18
CA LEU A 374 3.81 -11.58 14.62
C LEU A 374 5.25 -11.35 14.15
N ILE A 375 6.21 -11.58 15.04
CA ILE A 375 7.64 -11.45 14.75
C ILE A 375 8.37 -12.74 15.14
N THR A 376 9.22 -13.25 14.23
CA THR A 376 10.07 -14.40 14.54
C THR A 376 11.36 -13.96 15.23
N PRO A 377 11.81 -14.68 16.26
CA PRO A 377 13.08 -14.39 16.92
C PRO A 377 14.27 -14.77 16.03
N ILE A 378 15.42 -14.18 16.36
CA ILE A 378 16.72 -14.51 15.77
C ILE A 378 17.51 -15.31 16.78
N ARG A 379 17.99 -16.49 16.38
CA ARG A 379 18.86 -17.30 17.23
C ARG A 379 20.23 -16.64 17.36
N THR A 380 20.62 -16.34 18.58
CA THR A 380 21.96 -15.82 18.92
C THR A 380 22.75 -16.86 19.70
N PRO A 381 24.12 -16.90 19.59
CA PRO A 381 24.91 -17.77 20.43
C PRO A 381 24.66 -17.45 21.91
N GLY A 382 24.10 -18.42 22.66
CA GLY A 382 23.75 -18.25 24.07
C GLY A 382 22.25 -18.31 24.39
N ASN A 383 21.39 -18.48 23.40
CA ASN A 383 19.95 -18.80 23.54
C ASN A 383 19.66 -20.15 22.92
#